data_bfcf07870f1082d50314371ebb77cb9e
#
_entry.id   bfcf07870f1082d50314371ebb77cb9e
#
_cell.length_a   1.000
_cell.length_b   1.000
_cell.length_c   1.000
_cell.angle_alpha   90.00
_cell.angle_beta   90.00
_cell.angle_gamma   90.00
#
_symmetry.space_group_name_H-M   'P 1'
#
loop_
_entity.id
_entity.type
_entity.pdbx_description
1 polymer ?
#
loop_
_entity_poly.entity_id
_entity_poly.type
_entity_poly.pdbx_seq_one_letter_code
_entity_poly.pdbx_strand_id
1 'polypeptide(L)'
;KIAQTGKKVLLSSGMSSWSELDEAVEVLQSNGCKDLTVLQCTSEYPCPPEQAGLNVLNELKEKYQNIATGYSDHTLGVAVPLAAVIMGATVIEKHFTLSREMYGSDAMNSTEPEEFKRLVGEIRQVEIAMSNNIDKDEKVKTLGDMKMTFEKSIVSEFAMEGNIKIELNMLA
;
A
#
# COMPACT_ATOMS: atom_id res chain seq x y z
N LYS A 1 28.91 -14.79 -3.98
CA LYS A 1 28.93 -14.36 -5.40
C LYS A 1 27.92 -13.25 -5.66
N ILE A 2 26.58 -13.42 -5.39
CA ILE A 2 25.56 -12.39 -5.65
C ILE A 2 25.91 -11.07 -4.94
N ALA A 3 26.17 -11.11 -3.62
CA ALA A 3 26.54 -9.93 -2.83
C ALA A 3 27.76 -9.17 -3.39
N GLN A 4 28.71 -9.89 -4.00
CA GLN A 4 29.96 -9.33 -4.55
C GLN A 4 29.78 -8.65 -5.91
N THR A 5 28.60 -8.72 -6.53
CA THR A 5 28.34 -8.05 -7.81
C THR A 5 28.17 -6.54 -7.66
N GLY A 6 27.94 -6.04 -6.46
CA GLY A 6 27.64 -4.63 -6.17
C GLY A 6 26.29 -4.15 -6.70
N LYS A 7 25.45 -5.06 -7.22
CA LYS A 7 24.10 -4.74 -7.72
C LYS A 7 23.09 -4.78 -6.59
N LYS A 8 21.96 -4.10 -6.79
CA LYS A 8 20.77 -4.25 -5.94
C LYS A 8 20.32 -5.71 -5.94
N VAL A 9 20.00 -6.22 -4.74
CA VAL A 9 19.49 -7.58 -4.55
C VAL A 9 18.04 -7.49 -4.07
N LEU A 10 17.15 -8.19 -4.76
CA LEU A 10 15.78 -8.43 -4.32
C LEU A 10 15.73 -9.87 -3.80
N LEU A 11 15.39 -10.04 -2.53
CA LEU A 11 15.30 -11.32 -1.85
C LEU A 11 13.84 -11.59 -1.50
N SER A 12 13.20 -12.52 -2.21
CA SER A 12 11.83 -12.95 -1.92
C SER A 12 11.79 -13.95 -0.77
N SER A 13 10.89 -13.75 0.18
CA SER A 13 10.71 -14.64 1.34
C SER A 13 10.12 -16.00 0.93
N GLY A 14 9.22 -16.02 -0.06
CA GLY A 14 8.65 -17.22 -0.65
C GLY A 14 8.22 -18.27 0.38
N MET A 15 8.79 -19.46 0.29
CA MET A 15 8.54 -20.60 1.19
C MET A 15 9.51 -20.66 2.38
N SER A 16 10.30 -19.61 2.64
CA SER A 16 11.30 -19.60 3.69
C SER A 16 10.67 -19.36 5.06
N SER A 17 11.17 -20.07 6.07
CA SER A 17 10.97 -19.72 7.47
C SER A 17 11.73 -18.44 7.84
N TRP A 18 11.41 -17.85 8.99
CA TRP A 18 12.14 -16.68 9.50
C TRP A 18 13.63 -16.96 9.71
N SER A 19 13.99 -18.16 10.17
CA SER A 19 15.40 -18.53 10.38
C SER A 19 16.17 -18.64 9.08
N GLU A 20 15.58 -19.19 8.04
CA GLU A 20 16.21 -19.27 6.70
C GLU A 20 16.36 -17.88 6.07
N LEU A 21 15.36 -17.02 6.26
CA LEU A 21 15.42 -15.65 5.79
C LEU A 21 16.49 -14.84 6.51
N ASP A 22 16.61 -15.01 7.85
CA ASP A 22 17.64 -14.39 8.66
C ASP A 22 19.04 -14.80 8.18
N GLU A 23 19.27 -16.10 7.95
CA GLU A 23 20.53 -16.61 7.44
C GLU A 23 20.88 -16.02 6.05
N ALA A 24 19.88 -15.97 5.16
CA ALA A 24 20.07 -15.41 3.82
C ALA A 24 20.44 -13.91 3.87
N VAL A 25 19.76 -13.12 4.72
CA VAL A 25 20.04 -11.70 4.92
C VAL A 25 21.44 -11.51 5.50
N GLU A 26 21.80 -12.27 6.54
CA GLU A 26 23.13 -12.20 7.17
C GLU A 26 24.24 -12.55 6.16
N VAL A 27 24.08 -13.61 5.39
CA VAL A 27 25.05 -14.02 4.36
C VAL A 27 25.20 -12.93 3.28
N LEU A 28 24.11 -12.30 2.85
CA LEU A 28 24.19 -11.21 1.85
C LEU A 28 24.93 -9.99 2.42
N GLN A 29 24.57 -9.55 3.64
CA GLN A 29 25.16 -8.36 4.26
C GLN A 29 26.65 -8.59 4.60
N SER A 30 27.01 -9.73 5.20
CA SER A 30 28.38 -10.06 5.58
C SER A 30 29.31 -10.21 4.36
N ASN A 31 28.75 -10.50 3.19
CA ASN A 31 29.52 -10.57 1.93
C ASN A 31 29.46 -9.28 1.10
N GLY A 32 29.00 -8.16 1.69
CA GLY A 32 29.11 -6.82 1.11
C GLY A 32 27.93 -6.37 0.25
N CYS A 33 26.76 -7.01 0.37
CA CYS A 33 25.53 -6.49 -0.22
C CYS A 33 25.11 -5.19 0.48
N LYS A 34 25.10 -4.06 -0.24
CA LYS A 34 24.79 -2.74 0.29
C LYS A 34 23.35 -2.30 -0.01
N ASP A 35 22.77 -2.79 -1.10
CA ASP A 35 21.40 -2.46 -1.54
C ASP A 35 20.59 -3.75 -1.59
N LEU A 36 19.97 -4.06 -0.47
CA LEU A 36 19.11 -5.23 -0.29
C LEU A 36 17.68 -4.78 -0.07
N THR A 37 16.75 -5.42 -0.75
CA THR A 37 15.31 -5.31 -0.47
C THR A 37 14.77 -6.72 -0.23
N VAL A 38 14.08 -6.92 0.89
CA VAL A 38 13.38 -8.17 1.18
C VAL A 38 11.92 -8.04 0.76
N LEU A 39 11.45 -8.98 -0.05
CA LEU A 39 10.08 -8.98 -0.55
C LEU A 39 9.25 -10.01 0.24
N GLN A 40 8.13 -9.55 0.83
CA GLN A 40 7.09 -10.50 1.22
C GLN A 40 6.56 -11.18 -0.04
N CYS A 41 6.43 -12.48 0.02
CA CYS A 41 5.97 -13.31 -1.08
C CYS A 41 5.20 -14.51 -0.53
N THR A 42 4.05 -14.82 -1.12
CA THR A 42 3.34 -16.09 -0.90
C THR A 42 3.41 -16.90 -2.19
N SER A 43 4.07 -18.06 -2.11
CA SER A 43 4.28 -18.94 -3.28
C SER A 43 3.05 -19.78 -3.59
N GLU A 44 1.95 -19.12 -3.91
CA GLU A 44 0.68 -19.71 -4.33
C GLU A 44 0.21 -19.02 -5.63
N TYR A 45 -0.23 -19.76 -6.64
CA TYR A 45 -0.44 -19.28 -8.01
C TYR A 45 -1.79 -19.73 -8.59
N PRO A 46 -2.83 -18.85 -8.68
CA PRO A 46 -2.88 -17.51 -8.09
C PRO A 46 -3.00 -17.56 -6.57
N CYS A 47 -2.48 -16.54 -5.90
CA CYS A 47 -2.59 -16.39 -4.45
C CYS A 47 -3.97 -15.80 -4.09
N PRO A 48 -4.79 -16.47 -3.26
CA PRO A 48 -6.03 -15.88 -2.78
C PRO A 48 -5.73 -14.73 -1.80
N PRO A 49 -6.53 -13.65 -1.78
CA PRO A 49 -6.24 -12.45 -1.00
C PRO A 49 -6.01 -12.70 0.50
N GLU A 50 -6.70 -13.67 1.08
CA GLU A 50 -6.55 -14.07 2.49
C GLU A 50 -5.19 -14.70 2.81
N GLN A 51 -4.44 -15.14 1.79
CA GLN A 51 -3.09 -15.70 1.92
C GLN A 51 -1.99 -14.73 1.49
N ALA A 52 -2.34 -13.50 1.14
CA ALA A 52 -1.40 -12.49 0.63
C ALA A 52 -0.29 -12.10 1.64
N GLY A 53 -0.54 -12.27 2.93
CA GLY A 53 0.47 -12.06 3.97
C GLY A 53 0.89 -10.60 4.13
N LEU A 54 -0.01 -9.63 3.93
CA LEU A 54 0.31 -8.20 4.07
C LEU A 54 0.79 -7.82 5.48
N ASN A 55 0.36 -8.55 6.53
CA ASN A 55 0.88 -8.38 7.88
C ASN A 55 2.40 -8.58 7.96
N VAL A 56 2.95 -9.51 7.16
CA VAL A 56 4.39 -9.83 7.15
C VAL A 56 5.22 -8.62 6.69
N LEU A 57 4.67 -7.69 5.91
CA LEU A 57 5.37 -6.44 5.56
C LEU A 57 5.75 -5.63 6.81
N ASN A 58 4.87 -5.55 7.80
CA ASN A 58 5.17 -4.86 9.05
C ASN A 58 6.22 -5.62 9.86
N GLU A 59 6.10 -6.94 9.92
CA GLU A 59 7.07 -7.81 10.61
C GLU A 59 8.46 -7.69 9.98
N LEU A 60 8.57 -7.66 8.64
CA LEU A 60 9.83 -7.43 7.92
C LEU A 60 10.44 -6.06 8.25
N LYS A 61 9.63 -5.00 8.30
CA LYS A 61 10.08 -3.64 8.63
C LYS A 61 10.58 -3.53 10.06
N GLU A 62 9.89 -4.16 11.01
CA GLU A 62 10.30 -4.20 12.41
C GLU A 62 11.59 -5.00 12.59
N LYS A 63 11.68 -6.13 11.92
CA LYS A 63 12.82 -7.05 12.02
C LYS A 63 14.07 -6.53 11.32
N TYR A 64 13.92 -5.96 10.12
CA TYR A 64 15.02 -5.52 9.26
C TYR A 64 15.00 -4.00 9.05
N GLN A 65 15.09 -3.21 10.13
CA GLN A 65 14.90 -1.75 10.14
C GLN A 65 15.76 -0.97 9.13
N ASN A 66 16.91 -1.51 8.71
CA ASN A 66 17.84 -0.87 7.76
C ASN A 66 17.79 -1.48 6.35
N ILE A 67 16.81 -2.35 6.10
CA ILE A 67 16.63 -3.01 4.81
C ILE A 67 15.29 -2.58 4.23
N ALA A 68 15.28 -2.21 2.96
CA ALA A 68 14.05 -1.88 2.26
C ALA A 68 13.13 -3.11 2.18
N THR A 69 11.82 -2.91 2.29
CA THR A 69 10.83 -3.95 2.11
C THR A 69 10.06 -3.76 0.81
N GLY A 70 9.69 -4.86 0.20
CA GLY A 70 8.86 -4.91 -1.00
C GLY A 70 7.83 -6.03 -0.93
N TYR A 71 7.08 -6.18 -1.98
CA TYR A 71 6.03 -7.18 -2.09
C TYR A 71 6.08 -7.86 -3.47
N SER A 72 6.22 -9.17 -3.48
CA SER A 72 6.09 -10.03 -4.67
C SER A 72 4.69 -10.59 -4.71
N ASP A 73 3.89 -10.11 -5.65
CA ASP A 73 2.45 -10.33 -5.71
C ASP A 73 2.05 -11.42 -6.70
N HIS A 74 1.31 -12.41 -6.20
CA HIS A 74 0.69 -13.47 -7.00
C HIS A 74 -0.84 -13.44 -6.95
N THR A 75 -1.43 -12.39 -6.37
CA THR A 75 -2.89 -12.21 -6.37
C THR A 75 -3.38 -11.73 -7.73
N LEU A 76 -4.67 -11.92 -8.01
CA LEU A 76 -5.29 -11.33 -9.19
C LEU A 76 -5.65 -9.86 -8.93
N GLY A 77 -5.53 -9.04 -9.99
CA GLY A 77 -5.87 -7.62 -9.92
C GLY A 77 -4.78 -6.75 -9.29
N VAL A 78 -5.19 -5.57 -8.79
CA VAL A 78 -4.27 -4.49 -8.36
C VAL A 78 -4.44 -4.06 -6.89
N ALA A 79 -5.49 -4.56 -6.21
CA ALA A 79 -5.85 -4.10 -4.88
C ALA A 79 -4.78 -4.44 -3.83
N VAL A 80 -4.28 -5.68 -3.85
CA VAL A 80 -3.29 -6.15 -2.87
C VAL A 80 -1.94 -5.45 -3.03
N PRO A 81 -1.34 -5.34 -4.23
CA PRO A 81 -0.11 -4.57 -4.40
C PRO A 81 -0.25 -3.08 -4.07
N LEU A 82 -1.42 -2.45 -4.30
CA LEU A 82 -1.66 -1.08 -3.82
C LEU A 82 -1.66 -0.99 -2.29
N ALA A 83 -2.30 -1.94 -1.61
CA ALA A 83 -2.26 -2.01 -0.15
C ALA A 83 -0.83 -2.18 0.36
N ALA A 84 -0.02 -3.02 -0.29
CA ALA A 84 1.39 -3.18 0.05
C ALA A 84 2.18 -1.86 -0.07
N VAL A 85 1.93 -1.05 -1.10
CA VAL A 85 2.54 0.29 -1.25
C VAL A 85 2.12 1.21 -0.10
N ILE A 86 0.83 1.26 0.24
CA ILE A 86 0.32 2.05 1.37
C ILE A 86 0.98 1.62 2.69
N MET A 87 1.22 0.35 2.85
CA MET A 87 1.94 -0.21 3.99
C MET A 87 3.46 0.03 3.92
N GLY A 88 3.97 0.65 2.85
CA GLY A 88 5.35 1.11 2.70
C GLY A 88 6.27 0.13 1.97
N ALA A 89 5.73 -0.77 1.17
CA ALA A 89 6.54 -1.51 0.21
C ALA A 89 7.14 -0.55 -0.83
N THR A 90 8.45 -0.64 -1.04
CA THR A 90 9.21 0.22 -1.95
C THR A 90 9.45 -0.43 -3.32
N VAL A 91 9.20 -1.73 -3.40
CA VAL A 91 9.29 -2.52 -4.62
C VAL A 91 8.03 -3.39 -4.72
N ILE A 92 7.41 -3.39 -5.88
CA ILE A 92 6.35 -4.33 -6.25
C ILE A 92 6.86 -5.20 -7.39
N GLU A 93 6.80 -6.50 -7.18
CA GLU A 93 7.08 -7.51 -8.20
C GLU A 93 5.78 -8.22 -8.55
N LYS A 94 5.55 -8.45 -9.85
CA LYS A 94 4.33 -9.12 -10.32
C LYS A 94 4.58 -9.82 -11.64
N HIS A 95 3.98 -10.99 -11.82
CA HIS A 95 4.01 -11.71 -13.08
C HIS A 95 3.38 -10.90 -14.21
N PHE A 96 4.00 -10.91 -15.36
CA PHE A 96 3.57 -10.21 -16.56
C PHE A 96 3.47 -11.14 -17.75
N THR A 97 2.40 -11.04 -18.53
CA THR A 97 2.22 -11.73 -19.82
C THR A 97 1.61 -10.79 -20.87
N LEU A 98 1.82 -11.07 -22.14
CA LEU A 98 1.14 -10.34 -23.20
C LEU A 98 -0.34 -10.73 -23.33
N SER A 99 -0.68 -11.99 -23.00
CA SER A 99 -2.05 -12.47 -22.90
C SER A 99 -2.11 -13.69 -21.97
N ARG A 100 -3.14 -13.75 -21.13
CA ARG A 100 -3.43 -14.92 -20.27
C ARG A 100 -3.79 -16.17 -21.07
N GLU A 101 -4.15 -16.01 -22.35
CA GLU A 101 -4.42 -17.11 -23.27
C GLU A 101 -3.13 -17.73 -23.85
N MET A 102 -1.97 -17.13 -23.61
CA MET A 102 -0.70 -17.69 -24.04
C MET A 102 -0.34 -18.95 -23.28
N TYR A 103 0.44 -19.81 -23.92
CA TYR A 103 1.01 -20.99 -23.27
C TYR A 103 1.98 -20.57 -22.18
N GLY A 104 1.83 -21.19 -21.00
CA GLY A 104 2.72 -20.95 -19.84
C GLY A 104 2.00 -21.25 -18.54
N SER A 105 2.68 -21.89 -17.57
CA SER A 105 2.11 -22.26 -16.27
C SER A 105 1.54 -21.05 -15.52
N ASP A 106 2.17 -19.89 -15.66
CA ASP A 106 1.88 -18.69 -14.89
C ASP A 106 1.06 -17.64 -15.67
N ALA A 107 0.72 -17.92 -16.93
CA ALA A 107 -0.01 -16.98 -17.77
C ALA A 107 -1.34 -16.55 -17.13
N MET A 108 -2.08 -17.49 -16.56
CA MET A 108 -3.40 -17.25 -15.95
C MET A 108 -3.37 -16.31 -14.74
N ASN A 109 -2.28 -16.28 -13.97
CA ASN A 109 -2.10 -15.39 -12.82
C ASN A 109 -1.22 -14.17 -13.11
N SER A 110 -0.79 -14.01 -14.36
CA SER A 110 0.01 -12.88 -14.80
C SER A 110 -0.84 -11.65 -15.12
N THR A 111 -0.23 -10.49 -15.01
CA THR A 111 -0.84 -9.20 -15.36
C THR A 111 -0.65 -8.93 -16.84
N GLU A 112 -1.70 -8.55 -17.54
CA GLU A 112 -1.65 -8.13 -18.94
C GLU A 112 -1.26 -6.64 -19.08
N PRO A 113 -0.84 -6.16 -20.27
CA PRO A 113 -0.29 -4.80 -20.44
C PRO A 113 -1.16 -3.67 -19.91
N GLU A 114 -2.46 -3.69 -20.18
CA GLU A 114 -3.36 -2.61 -19.72
C GLU A 114 -3.60 -2.66 -18.21
N GLU A 115 -3.66 -3.84 -17.63
CA GLU A 115 -3.77 -4.01 -16.18
C GLU A 115 -2.47 -3.58 -15.47
N PHE A 116 -1.31 -3.91 -16.04
CA PHE A 116 -0.01 -3.47 -15.52
C PHE A 116 0.13 -1.94 -15.59
N LYS A 117 -0.26 -1.34 -16.70
CA LYS A 117 -0.30 0.12 -16.88
C LYS A 117 -1.21 0.79 -15.83
N ARG A 118 -2.39 0.20 -15.60
CA ARG A 118 -3.31 0.65 -14.56
C ARG A 118 -2.67 0.56 -13.18
N LEU A 119 -2.06 -0.59 -12.83
CA LEU A 119 -1.35 -0.77 -11.55
C LEU A 119 -0.31 0.33 -11.33
N VAL A 120 0.56 0.58 -12.32
CA VAL A 120 1.58 1.62 -12.22
C VAL A 120 0.94 2.99 -12.02
N GLY A 121 -0.10 3.32 -12.78
CA GLY A 121 -0.83 4.60 -12.67
C GLY A 121 -1.46 4.80 -11.29
N GLU A 122 -2.11 3.79 -10.76
CA GLU A 122 -2.74 3.81 -9.44
C GLU A 122 -1.70 3.92 -8.30
N ILE A 123 -0.57 3.21 -8.42
CA ILE A 123 0.55 3.35 -7.47
C ILE A 123 1.03 4.81 -7.44
N ARG A 124 1.24 5.45 -8.59
CA ARG A 124 1.71 6.86 -8.64
C ARG A 124 0.69 7.83 -8.03
N GLN A 125 -0.60 7.60 -8.22
CA GLN A 125 -1.65 8.40 -7.58
C GLN A 125 -1.62 8.24 -6.05
N VAL A 126 -1.46 7.01 -5.55
CA VAL A 126 -1.35 6.72 -4.12
C VAL A 126 -0.10 7.41 -3.53
N GLU A 127 1.05 7.30 -4.18
CA GLU A 127 2.29 7.97 -3.75
C GLU A 127 2.12 9.49 -3.64
N ILE A 128 1.48 10.12 -4.64
CA ILE A 128 1.17 11.56 -4.62
C ILE A 128 0.25 11.89 -3.44
N ALA A 129 -0.81 11.12 -3.24
CA ALA A 129 -1.75 11.34 -2.15
C ALA A 129 -1.09 11.20 -0.77
N MET A 130 -0.21 10.21 -0.59
CA MET A 130 0.51 9.97 0.65
C MET A 130 1.60 11.03 0.94
N SER A 131 2.24 11.57 -0.09
CA SER A 131 3.31 12.56 0.06
C SER A 131 2.80 13.99 0.27
N ASN A 132 1.52 14.26 0.02
CA ASN A 132 0.92 15.59 0.16
C ASN A 132 0.11 15.68 1.46
N ASN A 133 0.74 16.22 2.49
CA ASN A 133 0.07 16.49 3.74
C ASN A 133 -0.88 17.68 3.58
N ILE A 134 -2.12 17.52 3.98
CA ILE A 134 -3.14 18.57 4.02
C ILE A 134 -3.31 19.04 5.45
N ASP A 135 -3.09 20.33 5.68
CA ASP A 135 -3.57 21.02 6.88
C ASP A 135 -5.08 21.23 6.74
N LYS A 136 -5.84 20.60 7.63
CA LYS A 136 -7.30 20.60 7.57
C LYS A 136 -7.87 21.99 7.80
N ASP A 137 -7.29 22.76 8.70
CA ASP A 137 -7.79 24.10 9.05
C ASP A 137 -7.50 25.11 7.94
N GLU A 138 -6.31 25.02 7.32
CA GLU A 138 -6.00 25.84 6.13
C GLU A 138 -6.87 25.44 4.94
N LYS A 139 -7.16 24.17 4.77
CA LYS A 139 -8.03 23.70 3.68
C LYS A 139 -9.44 24.24 3.79
N VAL A 140 -9.99 24.35 4.99
CA VAL A 140 -11.31 24.95 5.24
C VAL A 140 -11.38 26.39 4.76
N LYS A 141 -10.33 27.17 4.92
CA LYS A 141 -10.28 28.57 4.44
C LYS A 141 -10.43 28.65 2.91
N THR A 142 -9.82 27.71 2.18
CA THR A 142 -9.95 27.67 0.71
C THR A 142 -11.30 27.14 0.21
N LEU A 143 -12.07 26.52 1.09
CA LEU A 143 -13.40 25.94 0.80
C LEU A 143 -14.54 26.78 1.39
N GLY A 144 -14.28 28.05 1.81
CA GLY A 144 -15.24 28.88 2.50
C GLY A 144 -16.60 29.02 1.80
N ASP A 145 -16.59 29.30 0.49
CA ASP A 145 -17.83 29.43 -0.29
C ASP A 145 -18.63 28.14 -0.36
N MET A 146 -17.92 27.00 -0.50
CA MET A 146 -18.54 25.69 -0.51
C MET A 146 -19.11 25.34 0.87
N LYS A 147 -18.39 25.68 1.94
CA LYS A 147 -18.86 25.52 3.31
C LYS A 147 -20.13 26.31 3.54
N MET A 148 -20.17 27.58 3.18
CA MET A 148 -21.38 28.43 3.30
C MET A 148 -22.58 27.86 2.52
N THR A 149 -22.34 27.22 1.38
CA THR A 149 -23.41 26.65 0.56
C THR A 149 -23.99 25.36 1.13
N PHE A 150 -23.15 24.51 1.71
CA PHE A 150 -23.53 23.14 2.10
C PHE A 150 -23.64 22.92 3.59
N GLU A 151 -23.09 23.81 4.42
CA GLU A 151 -23.19 23.72 5.87
C GLU A 151 -24.61 24.04 6.32
N LYS A 152 -25.14 23.21 7.20
CA LYS A 152 -26.44 23.45 7.86
C LYS A 152 -26.17 23.88 9.29
N SER A 153 -26.86 24.93 9.72
CA SER A 153 -26.85 25.38 11.10
C SER A 153 -28.10 24.88 11.81
N ILE A 154 -27.96 24.56 13.08
CA ILE A 154 -29.11 24.33 13.95
C ILE A 154 -29.70 25.70 14.25
N VAL A 155 -30.95 25.88 13.95
CA VAL A 155 -31.70 27.13 14.22
C VAL A 155 -32.90 26.86 15.11
N SER A 156 -33.42 27.89 15.73
CA SER A 156 -34.66 27.75 16.43
C SER A 156 -35.86 27.63 15.47
N GLU A 157 -36.78 26.76 15.77
CA GLU A 157 -38.00 26.54 14.97
C GLU A 157 -38.94 27.75 15.02
N PHE A 158 -38.83 28.56 16.07
CA PHE A 158 -39.63 29.77 16.29
C PHE A 158 -38.79 30.88 16.96
N ALA A 159 -39.33 32.09 16.95
CA ALA A 159 -38.70 33.21 17.63
C ALA A 159 -38.67 33.00 19.15
N MET A 160 -37.45 33.10 19.73
CA MET A 160 -37.22 32.90 21.17
C MET A 160 -36.90 34.26 21.83
N GLU A 161 -37.49 34.49 23.01
CA GLU A 161 -37.12 35.63 23.85
C GLU A 161 -35.76 35.40 24.53
N GLY A 162 -35.09 36.50 24.93
CA GLY A 162 -33.81 36.38 25.63
C GLY A 162 -33.93 35.65 26.98
N ASN A 163 -32.87 34.95 27.38
CA ASN A 163 -32.74 34.24 28.66
C ASN A 163 -33.64 33.03 28.89
N ILE A 164 -34.13 32.39 27.84
CA ILE A 164 -34.80 31.08 27.97
C ILE A 164 -33.78 29.94 27.85
N LYS A 165 -34.06 28.85 28.55
CA LYS A 165 -33.31 27.62 28.41
C LYS A 165 -33.67 26.94 27.09
N ILE A 166 -32.71 26.68 26.23
CA ILE A 166 -32.93 26.00 24.95
C ILE A 166 -33.12 24.49 25.20
N GLU A 167 -34.22 23.94 24.67
CA GLU A 167 -34.52 22.52 24.68
C GLU A 167 -34.51 21.95 23.24
N LEU A 168 -34.28 20.64 23.08
CA LEU A 168 -34.12 19.99 21.76
C LEU A 168 -35.35 20.17 20.84
N ASN A 169 -36.54 20.22 21.43
CA ASN A 169 -37.82 20.45 20.70
C ASN A 169 -38.00 21.89 20.19
N MET A 170 -37.08 22.78 20.50
CA MET A 170 -37.06 24.19 20.02
C MET A 170 -36.12 24.40 18.83
N LEU A 171 -35.46 23.34 18.39
CA LEU A 171 -34.44 23.37 17.34
C LEU A 171 -34.91 22.63 16.08
N ALA A 172 -34.58 23.17 14.91
CA ALA A 172 -34.86 22.59 13.60
C ALA A 172 -33.58 22.30 12.82
#